data_570976ec7df65e51a1150a4faa7e84e8
#
_entry.id   570976ec7df65e51a1150a4faa7e84e8
#
_cell.length_a   1.000
_cell.length_b   1.000
_cell.length_c   1.000
_cell.angle_alpha   90.00
_cell.angle_beta   90.00
_cell.angle_gamma   90.00
#
_symmetry.space_group_name_H-M   'P 1'
#
loop_
_entity.id
_entity.type
_entity.pdbx_description
1 polymer ?
#
loop_
_entity_poly.entity_id
_entity_poly.type
_entity_poly.pdbx_seq_one_letter_code
_entity_poly.pdbx_strand_id
1 'polypeptide(L)'
;MTSVTIVVDNFCQRQGLYAEWGFSAFIRTPSGNLLWDTGGILHVLLHNLRALGIRPDGGENLALSHGHFDHASGLTDILRVAPSAKLWASREIARLRWGDADASRASGGGPLFAGLPFTSVDGGVEILPEVIAFTVPADERDPRFLVFDNMFETGATGDKVPDTFA
;
A
#
# COMPACT_ATOMS: atom_id res chain seq x y z
N MET A 1 -14.78 11.69 -15.92
CA MET A 1 -14.44 10.28 -16.26
C MET A 1 -13.40 9.83 -15.26
N THR A 2 -13.64 8.70 -14.62
CA THR A 2 -12.68 8.05 -13.72
C THR A 2 -11.66 7.26 -14.53
N SER A 3 -10.39 7.31 -14.14
CA SER A 3 -9.31 6.54 -14.77
C SER A 3 -8.37 5.97 -13.72
N VAL A 4 -7.81 4.79 -14.01
CA VAL A 4 -6.79 4.12 -13.21
C VAL A 4 -5.54 3.98 -14.07
N THR A 5 -4.41 4.44 -13.56
CA THR A 5 -3.10 4.31 -14.20
C THR A 5 -2.21 3.46 -13.31
N ILE A 6 -1.78 2.30 -13.76
CA ILE A 6 -0.78 1.51 -13.04
C ILE A 6 0.56 2.23 -13.16
N VAL A 7 1.15 2.55 -12.02
CA VAL A 7 2.40 3.32 -11.91
C VAL A 7 3.58 2.39 -11.68
N VAL A 8 3.41 1.39 -10.82
CA VAL A 8 4.40 0.36 -10.50
C VAL A 8 3.73 -1.01 -10.62
N ASP A 9 4.42 -1.93 -11.27
CA ASP A 9 4.03 -3.33 -11.39
C ASP A 9 5.30 -4.18 -11.61
N ASN A 10 5.19 -5.48 -11.35
CA ASN A 10 6.28 -6.45 -11.53
C ASN A 10 6.72 -6.61 -13.00
N PHE A 11 5.88 -6.16 -13.92
CA PHE A 11 6.15 -6.25 -15.35
C PHE A 11 5.75 -4.98 -16.07
N CYS A 12 6.66 -4.44 -16.91
CA CYS A 12 6.40 -3.26 -17.72
C CYS A 12 6.94 -3.40 -19.13
N GLN A 13 6.09 -3.21 -20.14
CA GLN A 13 6.49 -3.16 -21.55
C GLN A 13 6.57 -1.74 -22.10
N ARG A 14 6.11 -0.74 -21.35
CA ARG A 14 6.11 0.64 -21.82
C ARG A 14 7.52 1.24 -21.71
N GLN A 15 8.05 1.70 -22.83
CA GLN A 15 9.34 2.38 -22.86
C GLN A 15 9.33 3.62 -21.95
N GLY A 16 10.40 3.80 -21.18
CA GLY A 16 10.59 4.91 -20.27
C GLY A 16 9.99 4.69 -18.87
N LEU A 17 9.37 3.54 -18.61
CA LEU A 17 8.95 3.13 -17.26
C LEU A 17 9.84 2.01 -16.75
N TYR A 18 9.95 1.91 -15.43
CA TYR A 18 10.65 0.83 -14.74
C TYR A 18 9.65 -0.11 -14.09
N ALA A 19 9.93 -1.41 -14.14
CA ALA A 19 9.25 -2.43 -13.36
C ALA A 19 10.05 -2.74 -12.10
N GLU A 20 9.36 -3.16 -11.06
CA GLU A 20 9.96 -3.68 -9.83
C GLU A 20 9.01 -4.68 -9.18
N TRP A 21 9.49 -5.42 -8.20
CA TRP A 21 8.62 -6.18 -7.32
C TRP A 21 7.85 -5.21 -6.43
N GLY A 22 6.59 -4.97 -6.74
CA GLY A 22 5.76 -4.02 -6.02
C GLY A 22 4.58 -3.52 -6.84
N PHE A 23 3.73 -2.75 -6.19
CA PHE A 23 2.54 -2.20 -6.83
C PHE A 23 2.31 -0.73 -6.46
N SER A 24 1.85 0.04 -7.42
CA SER A 24 1.24 1.35 -7.20
C SER A 24 0.31 1.71 -8.36
N ALA A 25 -0.82 2.32 -8.05
CA ALA A 25 -1.78 2.81 -9.02
C ALA A 25 -2.20 4.25 -8.69
N PHE A 26 -2.37 5.07 -9.72
CA PHE A 26 -2.92 6.42 -9.59
C PHE A 26 -4.35 6.44 -10.12
N ILE A 27 -5.29 6.78 -9.24
CA ILE A 27 -6.71 6.86 -9.54
C ILE A 27 -7.09 8.33 -9.63
N ARG A 28 -7.63 8.73 -10.78
CA ARG A 28 -8.15 10.07 -11.01
C ARG A 28 -9.64 10.01 -11.19
N THR A 29 -10.37 10.82 -10.42
CA THR A 29 -11.81 11.01 -10.55
C THR A 29 -12.12 12.48 -10.81
N PRO A 30 -13.36 12.82 -11.21
CA PRO A 30 -13.78 14.22 -11.27
C PRO A 30 -13.70 14.96 -9.93
N SER A 31 -13.72 14.22 -8.81
CA SER A 31 -13.78 14.74 -7.45
C SER A 31 -12.42 14.77 -6.74
N GLY A 32 -11.36 14.28 -7.36
CA GLY A 32 -10.01 14.27 -6.78
C GLY A 32 -9.16 13.10 -7.23
N ASN A 33 -8.00 12.97 -6.61
CA ASN A 33 -7.00 11.96 -6.94
C ASN A 33 -6.67 11.10 -5.72
N LEU A 34 -6.29 9.85 -5.99
CA LEU A 34 -5.81 8.89 -5.00
C LEU A 34 -4.58 8.18 -5.55
N LEU A 35 -3.49 8.17 -4.79
CA LEU A 35 -2.40 7.23 -5.00
C LEU A 35 -2.67 5.99 -4.15
N TRP A 36 -2.77 4.84 -4.78
CA TRP A 36 -2.96 3.54 -4.14
C TRP A 36 -1.64 2.78 -4.14
N ASP A 37 -1.13 2.46 -2.97
CA ASP A 37 0.18 1.87 -2.71
C ASP A 37 1.37 2.70 -3.24
N THR A 38 2.57 2.38 -2.77
CA THR A 38 3.76 3.20 -3.03
C THR A 38 4.95 2.42 -3.60
N GLY A 39 4.75 1.15 -3.97
CA GLY A 39 5.82 0.30 -4.46
C GLY A 39 6.86 -0.06 -3.40
N GLY A 40 7.89 -0.77 -3.82
CA GLY A 40 9.01 -1.24 -2.99
C GLY A 40 10.25 -0.34 -3.07
N ILE A 41 10.42 0.38 -4.17
CA ILE A 41 11.61 1.18 -4.44
C ILE A 41 11.21 2.60 -4.83
N LEU A 42 11.41 3.54 -3.93
CA LEU A 42 10.98 4.93 -4.10
C LEU A 42 11.38 5.56 -5.43
N HIS A 43 12.60 5.38 -5.89
CA HIS A 43 13.05 6.02 -7.12
C HIS A 43 12.34 5.49 -8.37
N VAL A 44 11.86 4.24 -8.35
CA VAL A 44 11.02 3.66 -9.41
C VAL A 44 9.67 4.35 -9.42
N LEU A 45 9.01 4.44 -8.27
CA LEU A 45 7.74 5.14 -8.13
C LEU A 45 7.82 6.59 -8.65
N LEU A 46 8.79 7.38 -8.14
CA LEU A 46 8.93 8.79 -8.52
C LEU A 46 9.31 8.97 -9.99
N HIS A 47 10.15 8.08 -10.55
CA HIS A 47 10.48 8.08 -11.97
C HIS A 47 9.22 7.84 -12.81
N ASN A 48 8.48 6.80 -12.49
CA ASN A 48 7.28 6.42 -13.25
C ASN A 48 6.18 7.49 -13.16
N LEU A 49 5.93 8.06 -11.97
CA LEU A 49 5.00 9.17 -11.82
C LEU A 49 5.36 10.34 -12.75
N ARG A 50 6.63 10.77 -12.77
CA ARG A 50 7.12 11.84 -13.66
C ARG A 50 6.99 11.48 -15.13
N ALA A 51 7.39 10.26 -15.52
CA ALA A 51 7.30 9.79 -16.91
C ALA A 51 5.84 9.68 -17.40
N LEU A 52 4.89 9.46 -16.49
CA LEU A 52 3.46 9.45 -16.76
C LEU A 52 2.81 10.85 -16.70
N GLY A 53 3.59 11.90 -16.38
CA GLY A 53 3.08 13.25 -16.19
C GLY A 53 2.21 13.43 -14.94
N ILE A 54 2.39 12.56 -13.95
CA ILE A 54 1.70 12.61 -12.67
C ILE A 54 2.63 13.27 -11.65
N ARG A 55 2.14 14.33 -11.01
CA ARG A 55 2.92 15.01 -9.97
C ARG A 55 2.87 14.20 -8.67
N PRO A 56 4.01 13.93 -8.03
CA PRO A 56 4.04 13.18 -6.76
C PRO A 56 3.26 13.87 -5.63
N ASP A 57 3.19 15.20 -5.66
CA ASP A 57 2.44 16.04 -4.72
C ASP A 57 0.97 16.27 -5.13
N GLY A 58 0.56 15.70 -6.25
CA GLY A 58 -0.78 15.88 -6.82
C GLY A 58 -1.87 14.98 -6.21
N GLY A 59 -1.52 14.14 -5.24
CA GLY A 59 -2.47 13.28 -4.53
C GLY A 59 -2.94 13.93 -3.23
N GLU A 60 -4.21 14.28 -3.14
CA GLU A 60 -4.83 14.69 -1.87
C GLU A 60 -5.06 13.49 -0.94
N ASN A 61 -5.06 12.29 -1.50
CA ASN A 61 -5.30 11.04 -0.83
C ASN A 61 -4.24 10.01 -1.19
N LEU A 62 -3.80 9.28 -0.18
CA LEU A 62 -2.89 8.15 -0.27
C LEU A 62 -3.54 6.98 0.46
N ALA A 63 -3.71 5.84 -0.19
CA ALA A 63 -4.23 4.65 0.43
C ALA A 63 -3.24 3.50 0.31
N LEU A 64 -3.20 2.66 1.33
CA LEU A 64 -2.38 1.45 1.33
C LEU A 64 -3.27 0.23 1.44
N SER A 65 -3.02 -0.74 0.56
CA SER A 65 -3.72 -2.02 0.56
C SER A 65 -3.35 -2.85 1.78
N HIS A 66 -2.06 -2.91 2.10
CA HIS A 66 -1.50 -3.64 3.23
C HIS A 66 -0.07 -3.16 3.55
N GLY A 67 0.57 -3.72 4.56
CA GLY A 67 1.82 -3.21 5.11
C GLY A 67 3.10 -3.88 4.60
N HIS A 68 3.08 -4.68 3.54
CA HIS A 68 4.32 -5.23 2.98
C HIS A 68 5.19 -4.15 2.34
N PHE A 69 6.51 -4.39 2.32
CA PHE A 69 7.49 -3.40 1.86
C PHE A 69 7.28 -3.00 0.40
N ASP A 70 6.90 -3.94 -0.44
CA ASP A 70 6.68 -3.76 -1.88
C ASP A 70 5.40 -2.97 -2.22
N HIS A 71 4.61 -2.63 -1.21
CA HIS A 71 3.43 -1.75 -1.30
C HIS A 71 3.58 -0.44 -0.53
N ALA A 72 4.42 -0.44 0.52
CA ALA A 72 4.43 0.64 1.51
C ALA A 72 5.78 1.36 1.65
N SER A 73 6.88 0.90 1.02
CA SER A 73 8.21 1.47 1.24
C SER A 73 8.34 2.94 0.82
N GLY A 74 7.59 3.37 -0.17
CA GLY A 74 7.58 4.77 -0.61
C GLY A 74 6.76 5.73 0.25
N LEU A 75 6.01 5.23 1.24
CA LEU A 75 5.06 6.00 2.03
C LEU A 75 5.66 7.27 2.65
N THR A 76 6.75 7.12 3.40
CA THR A 76 7.38 8.24 4.11
C THR A 76 7.83 9.36 3.17
N ASP A 77 8.34 8.98 2.02
CA ASP A 77 8.86 9.93 1.05
C ASP A 77 7.73 10.59 0.24
N ILE A 78 6.65 9.86 -0.04
CA ILE A 78 5.44 10.48 -0.62
C ILE A 78 4.84 11.48 0.37
N LEU A 79 4.73 11.14 1.65
CA LEU A 79 4.24 12.09 2.67
C LEU A 79 5.17 13.29 2.85
N ARG A 80 6.47 13.16 2.58
CA ARG A 80 7.39 14.31 2.59
C ARG A 80 7.14 15.28 1.46
N VAL A 81 6.78 14.81 0.26
CA VAL A 81 6.48 15.67 -0.91
C VAL A 81 5.02 16.09 -0.98
N ALA A 82 4.13 15.38 -0.30
CA ALA A 82 2.71 15.66 -0.18
C ALA A 82 2.26 15.66 1.30
N PRO A 83 2.75 16.57 2.13
CA PRO A 83 2.55 16.54 3.59
C PRO A 83 1.09 16.75 4.02
N SER A 84 0.25 17.24 3.14
CA SER A 84 -1.20 17.41 3.37
C SER A 84 -2.04 16.23 2.90
N ALA A 85 -1.43 15.21 2.28
CA ALA A 85 -2.16 14.04 1.83
C ALA A 85 -2.78 13.29 3.02
N LYS A 86 -4.05 12.92 2.87
CA LYS A 86 -4.74 12.08 3.85
C LYS A 86 -4.34 10.63 3.60
N LEU A 87 -3.83 9.97 4.64
CA LEU A 87 -3.50 8.55 4.59
C LEU A 87 -4.72 7.71 5.00
N TRP A 88 -5.02 6.71 4.19
CA TRP A 88 -6.10 5.74 4.37
C TRP A 88 -5.51 4.34 4.41
N ALA A 89 -5.83 3.57 5.43
CA ALA A 89 -5.33 2.20 5.57
C ALA A 89 -6.19 1.39 6.54
N SER A 90 -6.08 0.06 6.50
CA SER A 90 -6.58 -0.78 7.58
C SER A 90 -5.75 -0.56 8.86
N ARG A 91 -6.34 -0.78 10.03
CA ARG A 91 -5.61 -0.78 11.30
C ARG A 91 -4.53 -1.86 11.36
N GLU A 92 -4.67 -2.90 10.58
CA GLU A 92 -3.69 -3.99 10.46
C GLU A 92 -2.39 -3.57 9.78
N ILE A 93 -2.36 -2.39 9.14
CA ILE A 93 -1.19 -1.85 8.43
C ILE A 93 0.06 -1.77 9.31
N ALA A 94 -0.13 -1.48 10.61
CA ALA A 94 0.96 -1.28 11.56
C ALA A 94 1.55 -2.60 12.10
N ARG A 95 0.95 -3.75 11.82
CA ARG A 95 1.48 -5.03 12.26
C ARG A 95 2.83 -5.30 11.60
N LEU A 96 3.80 -5.69 12.40
CA LEU A 96 5.12 -6.07 11.90
C LEU A 96 5.03 -7.41 11.17
N ARG A 97 5.53 -7.42 9.94
CA ARG A 97 5.51 -8.57 9.04
C ARG A 97 6.90 -9.10 8.78
N TRP A 98 7.00 -10.40 8.58
CA TRP A 98 8.26 -11.12 8.45
C TRP A 98 8.24 -11.99 7.19
N GLY A 99 9.36 -12.03 6.46
CA GLY A 99 9.54 -12.83 5.25
C GLY A 99 10.12 -14.22 5.50
N ASP A 100 10.20 -14.67 6.76
CA ASP A 100 10.71 -15.98 7.14
C ASP A 100 10.25 -16.38 8.55
N ALA A 101 10.29 -17.67 8.83
CA ALA A 101 9.79 -18.25 10.09
C ALA A 101 10.65 -17.89 11.32
N ASP A 102 11.92 -17.52 11.13
CA ASP A 102 12.82 -17.15 12.23
C ASP A 102 12.85 -15.65 12.53
N ALA A 103 12.07 -14.86 11.76
CA ALA A 103 11.98 -13.40 11.87
C ALA A 103 13.32 -12.68 11.63
N SER A 104 14.20 -13.27 10.85
CA SER A 104 15.47 -12.65 10.51
C SER A 104 15.31 -11.47 9.56
N ARG A 105 14.21 -11.44 8.78
CA ARG A 105 13.95 -10.43 7.78
C ARG A 105 12.55 -9.84 7.91
N ALA A 106 12.47 -8.58 8.32
CA ALA A 106 11.22 -7.84 8.28
C ALA A 106 10.78 -7.62 6.82
N SER A 107 9.51 -7.89 6.53
CA SER A 107 8.89 -7.71 5.22
C SER A 107 7.92 -6.53 5.17
N GLY A 108 7.78 -5.77 6.25
CA GLY A 108 6.95 -4.57 6.31
C GLY A 108 6.31 -4.33 7.66
N GLY A 109 5.47 -3.32 7.71
CA GLY A 109 4.74 -2.93 8.93
C GLY A 109 5.62 -2.27 10.01
N GLY A 110 5.16 -2.33 11.24
CA GLY A 110 5.94 -1.93 12.41
C GLY A 110 6.30 -0.43 12.46
N PRO A 111 7.57 -0.12 12.73
CA PRO A 111 8.00 1.27 12.96
C PRO A 111 7.73 2.23 11.81
N LEU A 112 7.58 1.73 10.57
CA LEU A 112 7.26 2.57 9.42
C LEU A 112 5.95 3.34 9.60
N PHE A 113 5.00 2.76 10.32
CA PHE A 113 3.67 3.34 10.54
C PHE A 113 3.51 3.94 11.93
N ALA A 114 4.50 3.78 12.81
CA ALA A 114 4.43 4.26 14.19
C ALA A 114 4.28 5.78 14.22
N GLY A 115 3.17 6.24 14.82
CA GLY A 115 2.88 7.67 14.96
C GLY A 115 2.37 8.37 13.71
N LEU A 116 2.18 7.68 12.58
CA LEU A 116 1.57 8.28 11.40
C LEU A 116 0.04 8.37 11.61
N PRO A 117 -0.56 9.55 11.48
CA PRO A 117 -2.01 9.68 11.49
C PRO A 117 -2.58 9.09 10.18
N PHE A 118 -3.54 8.20 10.30
CA PHE A 118 -4.29 7.69 9.16
C PHE A 118 -5.77 7.52 9.50
N THR A 119 -6.61 7.50 8.47
CA THR A 119 -8.03 7.18 8.60
C THR A 119 -8.23 5.71 8.29
N SER A 120 -8.86 4.98 9.23
CA SER A 120 -9.16 3.56 9.04
C SER A 120 -10.19 3.35 7.94
N VAL A 121 -9.95 2.36 7.09
CA VAL A 121 -10.90 1.88 6.08
C VAL A 121 -11.65 0.62 6.52
N ASP A 122 -11.42 0.16 7.75
CA ASP A 122 -12.11 -1.01 8.29
C ASP A 122 -13.62 -0.79 8.30
N GLY A 123 -14.38 -1.74 7.73
CA GLY A 123 -15.83 -1.64 7.60
C GLY A 123 -16.34 -0.84 6.40
N GLY A 124 -15.43 -0.33 5.57
CA GLY A 124 -15.77 0.40 4.34
C GLY A 124 -15.90 1.91 4.53
N VAL A 125 -15.14 2.65 3.73
CA VAL A 125 -15.12 4.13 3.76
C VAL A 125 -15.07 4.66 2.33
N GLU A 126 -15.88 5.66 2.03
CA GLU A 126 -15.75 6.42 0.79
C GLU A 126 -14.58 7.43 0.93
N ILE A 127 -13.47 7.16 0.23
CA ILE A 127 -12.29 8.03 0.21
C ILE A 127 -12.56 9.28 -0.63
N LEU A 128 -13.15 9.08 -1.77
CA LEU A 128 -13.60 10.11 -2.72
C LEU A 128 -14.97 9.68 -3.25
N PRO A 129 -15.81 10.60 -3.72
CA PRO A 129 -16.99 10.23 -4.47
C PRO A 129 -16.65 9.19 -5.55
N GLU A 130 -17.36 8.08 -5.57
CA GLU A 130 -17.15 6.93 -6.46
C GLU A 130 -15.93 6.04 -6.12
N VAL A 131 -15.18 6.29 -5.03
CA VAL A 131 -14.05 5.45 -4.59
C VAL A 131 -14.25 5.00 -3.15
N ILE A 132 -14.57 3.73 -3.00
CA ILE A 132 -14.78 3.10 -1.70
C ILE A 132 -13.60 2.16 -1.41
N ALA A 133 -12.99 2.30 -0.25
CA ALA A 133 -12.04 1.32 0.28
C ALA A 133 -12.67 0.53 1.42
N PHE A 134 -12.38 -0.74 1.49
CA PHE A 134 -12.87 -1.63 2.54
C PHE A 134 -11.88 -2.76 2.78
N THR A 135 -11.93 -3.34 3.96
CA THR A 135 -11.23 -4.59 4.28
C THR A 135 -12.20 -5.76 4.19
N VAL A 136 -11.73 -6.88 3.67
CA VAL A 136 -12.49 -8.13 3.69
C VAL A 136 -12.30 -8.77 5.07
N PRO A 137 -13.38 -9.01 5.86
CA PRO A 137 -13.29 -9.70 7.14
C PRO A 137 -12.56 -11.05 7.01
N ALA A 138 -11.80 -11.42 8.03
CA ALA A 138 -10.94 -12.61 7.97
C ALA A 138 -11.73 -13.91 7.69
N ASP A 139 -12.95 -14.01 8.21
CA ASP A 139 -13.86 -15.14 8.03
C ASP A 139 -14.53 -15.18 6.63
N GLU A 140 -14.47 -14.08 5.89
CA GLU A 140 -14.98 -13.98 4.51
C GLU A 140 -13.89 -14.14 3.45
N ARG A 141 -12.61 -14.23 3.86
CA ARG A 141 -11.49 -14.39 2.92
C ARG A 141 -11.42 -15.81 2.40
N ASP A 142 -11.05 -15.95 1.13
CA ASP A 142 -10.82 -17.28 0.54
C ASP A 142 -9.60 -17.94 1.21
N PRO A 143 -9.76 -19.07 1.89
CA PRO A 143 -8.67 -19.74 2.62
C PRO A 143 -7.49 -20.16 1.73
N ARG A 144 -7.69 -20.26 0.42
CA ARG A 144 -6.61 -20.58 -0.53
C ARG A 144 -5.59 -19.45 -0.67
N PHE A 145 -5.94 -18.23 -0.27
CA PHE A 145 -5.09 -17.04 -0.34
C PHE A 145 -4.62 -16.57 1.04
N LEU A 146 -4.98 -17.27 2.11
CA LEU A 146 -4.65 -16.86 3.49
C LEU A 146 -3.30 -17.36 3.98
N VAL A 147 -2.65 -18.29 3.30
CA VAL A 147 -1.45 -18.93 3.81
C VAL A 147 -0.32 -18.84 2.81
N PHE A 148 0.65 -18.02 3.13
CA PHE A 148 1.98 -18.12 2.55
C PHE A 148 2.87 -18.82 3.59
N ASP A 149 3.40 -19.98 3.27
CA ASP A 149 4.21 -20.80 4.18
C ASP A 149 5.46 -20.08 4.71
N ASN A 150 5.82 -18.96 4.12
CA ASN A 150 7.01 -18.16 4.43
C ASN A 150 6.73 -16.71 4.82
N MET A 151 5.47 -16.33 5.05
CA MET A 151 5.11 -14.99 5.51
C MET A 151 4.38 -15.03 6.84
N PHE A 152 4.82 -14.18 7.76
CA PHE A 152 4.32 -14.14 9.13
C PHE A 152 4.09 -12.71 9.58
N GLU A 153 3.10 -12.50 10.44
CA GLU A 153 2.87 -11.24 11.14
C GLU A 153 3.02 -11.45 12.67
N THR A 154 3.22 -10.36 13.39
CA THR A 154 3.21 -10.41 14.85
C THR A 154 1.77 -10.43 15.33
N GLY A 155 1.36 -11.52 15.95
CA GLY A 155 0.04 -11.66 16.58
C GLY A 155 -0.14 -10.79 17.82
N ALA A 156 -1.34 -10.80 18.37
CA ALA A 156 -1.71 -9.98 19.54
C ALA A 156 -0.89 -10.31 20.81
N THR A 157 -0.37 -11.52 20.91
CA THR A 157 0.47 -12.00 22.03
C THR A 157 1.97 -11.82 21.80
N GLY A 158 2.36 -11.26 20.65
CA GLY A 158 3.75 -11.15 20.23
C GLY A 158 4.29 -12.39 19.50
N ASP A 159 3.47 -13.42 19.37
CA ASP A 159 3.81 -14.63 18.60
C ASP A 159 3.75 -14.35 17.11
N LYS A 160 4.48 -15.15 16.33
CA LYS A 160 4.35 -15.15 14.88
C LYS A 160 3.13 -15.96 14.46
N VAL A 161 2.29 -15.35 13.65
CA VAL A 161 1.15 -16.01 13.03
C VAL A 161 1.27 -15.87 11.51
N PRO A 162 0.67 -16.77 10.71
CA PRO A 162 0.63 -16.62 9.26
C PRO A 162 0.09 -15.26 8.87
N ASP A 163 0.73 -14.61 7.89
CA ASP A 163 0.28 -13.31 7.38
C ASP A 163 -1.03 -13.50 6.60
N THR A 164 -2.03 -12.72 6.96
CA THR A 164 -3.38 -12.86 6.43
C THR A 164 -3.76 -11.80 5.41
N PHE A 165 -2.84 -10.93 5.00
CA PHE A 165 -3.13 -9.82 4.07
C PHE A 165 -4.45 -9.09 4.40
N ALA A 166 -4.42 -8.27 5.41
CA ALA A 166 -5.59 -7.47 5.81
C ALA A 166 -5.77 -6.25 4.93
#